data_dca51ad433a83194af558d3f4595d3eb
#
_entry.id   dca51ad433a83194af558d3f4595d3eb
#
_cell.length_a   1.000
_cell.length_b   1.000
_cell.length_c   1.000
_cell.angle_alpha   90.00
_cell.angle_beta   90.00
_cell.angle_gamma   90.00
#
_symmetry.space_group_name_H-M   'P 1'
#
loop_
_entity.id
_entity.type
_entity.pdbx_description
1 polymer ?
#
loop_
_entity_poly.entity_id
_entity_poly.type
_entity_poly.pdbx_seq_one_letter_code
_entity_poly.pdbx_strand_id
1 'polypeptide(L)'
;MKGMAHWLKSSSKMKRWIFLILVGIVLTCYGIAKILVQKEMEFIDAGKVVVIFVIGFTCIVLGLIFLNKRNMELFIEATDDRMKNKKNVNVKSLIFDKTIYDKGPKIVAIGGGAGLNTVLAGMKRYTDNITAIVAVSEYGKQPNLSRAVLGTTLPFEEVKDSIVALSAKESNELEKILNHEMENPNLRGLKFSDIYFTAMKEIYKNDTTSIEKSNSIFNIIGNVKPVTAEEVRICAELENGYVVEEKDKIPEIVNDKLTKINRVYLKPSNCKPAPGVLEAIKEADSIIIGPGSLYTNVIPNLLVNGVAKAIKESKAIKIYVNNIMTEPGQTDYYSVEDHIKAIIEHCGEGLIDYCIYDTGEVIPEYIKMYNKEGADLVEQKISDTSIKKIKFIKKNISTIIDGKIRHDPYMIAESAIKLICNDMKYQDKESDPTYIMLNAKLQSDKRISKLKKEKRKRDKRAEKRGINPNTKNKTKSKFSMKYSDRIKSIKESEEHPRRNEQRR
;
A
#
# COMPACT_ATOMS: atom_id res chain seq x y z
N MET A 1 18.23 -3.53 34.67
CA MET A 1 17.67 -2.23 35.13
C MET A 1 17.89 -1.02 34.19
N LYS A 2 18.72 -1.11 33.12
CA LYS A 2 18.93 0.01 32.17
C LYS A 2 17.72 0.33 31.27
N GLY A 3 16.75 -0.56 31.09
CA GLY A 3 15.55 -0.32 30.25
C GLY A 3 14.44 0.49 30.92
N MET A 4 14.31 0.43 32.25
CA MET A 4 13.24 1.11 33.00
C MET A 4 13.38 2.64 33.02
N ALA A 5 14.63 3.15 33.02
CA ALA A 5 14.89 4.59 32.98
C ALA A 5 14.55 5.23 31.61
N HIS A 6 14.51 4.45 30.53
CA HIS A 6 14.13 4.92 29.20
C HIS A 6 12.62 5.20 29.10
N TRP A 7 11.81 4.49 29.88
CA TRP A 7 10.34 4.69 29.96
C TRP A 7 9.95 6.02 30.61
N LEU A 8 10.83 6.56 31.44
CA LEU A 8 10.63 7.83 32.14
C LEU A 8 11.09 9.07 31.33
N LYS A 9 11.59 8.89 30.08
CA LYS A 9 11.95 10.02 29.23
C LYS A 9 10.73 10.89 28.90
N SER A 10 10.96 12.20 28.82
CA SER A 10 9.94 13.27 28.65
C SER A 10 9.00 13.09 27.44
N SER A 11 9.39 12.30 26.43
CA SER A 11 8.62 12.09 25.21
C SER A 11 7.39 11.20 25.37
N SER A 12 7.32 10.35 26.42
CA SER A 12 6.27 9.34 26.57
C SER A 12 4.93 9.86 27.11
N LYS A 13 4.90 11.08 27.65
CA LYS A 13 3.71 11.68 28.35
C LYS A 13 3.14 10.79 29.49
N MET A 14 3.85 9.75 29.91
CA MET A 14 3.41 8.80 30.94
C MET A 14 3.50 9.38 32.35
N LYS A 15 4.42 10.33 32.60
CA LYS A 15 4.67 10.94 33.90
C LYS A 15 3.42 11.50 34.57
N ARG A 16 2.49 12.05 33.79
CA ARG A 16 1.23 12.63 34.32
C ARG A 16 0.34 11.57 34.97
N TRP A 17 0.25 10.41 34.33
CA TRP A 17 -0.61 9.32 34.80
C TRP A 17 0.00 8.59 35.99
N ILE A 18 1.34 8.42 35.97
CA ILE A 18 2.07 7.89 37.13
C ILE A 18 1.93 8.83 38.33
N PHE A 19 2.05 10.14 38.13
CA PHE A 19 1.82 11.14 39.15
C PHE A 19 0.40 11.09 39.73
N LEU A 20 -0.61 10.94 38.86
CA LEU A 20 -2.01 10.81 39.28
C LEU A 20 -2.22 9.58 40.16
N ILE A 21 -1.60 8.44 39.82
CA ILE A 21 -1.64 7.22 40.63
C ILE A 21 -0.98 7.45 41.99
N LEU A 22 0.19 8.09 42.03
CA LEU A 22 0.88 8.39 43.28
C LEU A 22 0.07 9.29 44.20
N VAL A 23 -0.56 10.35 43.66
CA VAL A 23 -1.48 11.21 44.40
C VAL A 23 -2.65 10.40 44.94
N GLY A 24 -3.23 9.51 44.12
CA GLY A 24 -4.31 8.64 44.56
C GLY A 24 -3.92 7.70 45.69
N ILE A 25 -2.71 7.12 45.65
CA ILE A 25 -2.17 6.26 46.72
C ILE A 25 -1.99 7.07 48.02
N VAL A 26 -1.42 8.27 47.93
CA VAL A 26 -1.23 9.13 49.12
C VAL A 26 -2.57 9.48 49.77
N LEU A 27 -3.58 9.84 48.99
CA LEU A 27 -4.92 10.17 49.49
C LEU A 27 -5.61 8.95 50.14
N THR A 28 -5.50 7.78 49.55
CA THR A 28 -6.09 6.55 50.11
C THR A 28 -5.38 6.14 51.37
N CYS A 29 -4.04 6.18 51.40
CA CYS A 29 -3.24 5.92 52.61
C CYS A 29 -3.58 6.91 53.75
N TYR A 30 -3.74 8.18 53.44
CA TYR A 30 -4.15 9.21 54.42
C TYR A 30 -5.52 8.91 54.97
N GLY A 31 -6.49 8.55 54.11
CA GLY A 31 -7.84 8.15 54.56
C GLY A 31 -7.85 6.95 55.49
N ILE A 32 -7.07 5.89 55.17
CA ILE A 32 -6.91 4.70 56.02
C ILE A 32 -6.20 5.05 57.35
N ALA A 33 -5.15 5.83 57.30
CA ALA A 33 -4.41 6.21 58.55
C ALA A 33 -5.34 6.99 59.51
N LYS A 34 -6.17 7.88 58.97
CA LYS A 34 -7.09 8.66 59.80
C LYS A 34 -8.17 7.78 60.46
N ILE A 35 -8.67 6.76 59.77
CA ILE A 35 -9.60 5.77 60.32
C ILE A 35 -8.93 4.96 61.44
N LEU A 36 -7.67 4.59 61.31
CA LEU A 36 -6.96 3.77 62.30
C LEU A 36 -6.56 4.54 63.56
N VAL A 37 -6.31 5.83 63.43
CA VAL A 37 -5.86 6.67 64.57
C VAL A 37 -7.00 7.22 65.40
N GLN A 38 -8.17 7.53 64.82
CA GLN A 38 -9.32 8.06 65.54
C GLN A 38 -10.30 6.95 65.91
N LYS A 39 -10.38 6.62 67.23
CA LYS A 39 -11.30 5.59 67.77
C LYS A 39 -12.79 6.05 67.78
N GLU A 40 -13.04 7.33 67.93
CA GLU A 40 -14.38 7.93 67.86
C GLU A 40 -14.36 9.06 66.84
N MET A 41 -15.20 8.96 65.78
CA MET A 41 -15.35 9.98 64.75
C MET A 41 -16.74 10.56 64.78
N GLU A 42 -16.85 11.88 64.78
CA GLU A 42 -18.13 12.56 64.49
C GLU A 42 -18.57 12.23 63.05
N PHE A 43 -19.90 12.15 62.86
CA PHE A 43 -20.48 11.76 61.56
C PHE A 43 -19.98 12.61 60.38
N ILE A 44 -19.77 13.91 60.63
CA ILE A 44 -19.26 14.86 59.62
C ILE A 44 -17.82 14.54 59.22
N ASP A 45 -16.95 14.16 60.18
CA ASP A 45 -15.55 13.83 59.90
C ASP A 45 -15.39 12.46 59.24
N ALA A 46 -16.22 11.50 59.60
CA ALA A 46 -16.34 10.23 58.90
C ALA A 46 -16.72 10.42 57.40
N GLY A 47 -17.66 11.32 57.11
CA GLY A 47 -18.04 11.68 55.77
C GLY A 47 -16.89 12.29 54.94
N LYS A 48 -16.08 13.16 55.56
CA LYS A 48 -14.89 13.75 54.88
C LYS A 48 -13.84 12.68 54.53
N VAL A 49 -13.61 11.72 55.42
CA VAL A 49 -12.64 10.63 55.18
C VAL A 49 -13.10 9.72 54.06
N VAL A 50 -14.39 9.39 54.01
CA VAL A 50 -14.96 8.60 52.90
C VAL A 50 -14.80 9.32 51.55
N VAL A 51 -15.09 10.63 51.51
CA VAL A 51 -14.89 11.43 50.26
C VAL A 51 -13.43 11.42 49.82
N ILE A 52 -12.49 11.63 50.72
CA ILE A 52 -11.05 11.59 50.42
C ILE A 52 -10.67 10.21 49.86
N PHE A 53 -11.14 9.13 50.46
CA PHE A 53 -10.91 7.76 50.01
C PHE A 53 -11.45 7.52 48.61
N VAL A 54 -12.68 7.93 48.34
CA VAL A 54 -13.31 7.79 47.02
C VAL A 54 -12.56 8.59 45.96
N ILE A 55 -12.13 9.82 46.27
CA ILE A 55 -11.30 10.62 45.35
C ILE A 55 -9.99 9.94 45.09
N GLY A 56 -9.26 9.47 46.12
CA GLY A 56 -7.99 8.77 45.99
C GLY A 56 -8.13 7.51 45.12
N PHE A 57 -9.14 6.69 45.38
CA PHE A 57 -9.43 5.47 44.61
C PHE A 57 -9.75 5.80 43.15
N THR A 58 -10.56 6.83 42.90
CA THR A 58 -10.91 7.29 41.54
C THR A 58 -9.65 7.75 40.78
N CYS A 59 -8.73 8.46 41.44
CA CYS A 59 -7.46 8.87 40.85
C CYS A 59 -6.59 7.68 40.45
N ILE A 60 -6.52 6.63 41.30
CA ILE A 60 -5.78 5.40 40.97
C ILE A 60 -6.39 4.71 39.75
N VAL A 61 -7.71 4.50 39.74
CA VAL A 61 -8.42 3.83 38.65
C VAL A 61 -8.24 4.59 37.32
N LEU A 62 -8.45 5.90 37.32
CA LEU A 62 -8.25 6.74 36.13
C LEU A 62 -6.79 6.72 35.69
N GLY A 63 -5.86 6.83 36.61
CA GLY A 63 -4.42 6.76 36.31
C GLY A 63 -4.03 5.44 35.64
N LEU A 64 -4.52 4.30 36.15
CA LEU A 64 -4.30 2.98 35.57
C LEU A 64 -4.92 2.82 34.18
N ILE A 65 -6.14 3.27 33.99
CA ILE A 65 -6.84 3.22 32.69
C ILE A 65 -6.05 4.00 31.64
N PHE A 66 -5.65 5.24 31.96
CA PHE A 66 -4.92 6.08 31.01
C PHE A 66 -3.48 5.61 30.79
N LEU A 67 -2.82 5.04 31.80
CA LEU A 67 -1.48 4.45 31.69
C LEU A 67 -1.51 3.23 30.75
N ASN A 68 -2.45 2.31 30.96
CA ASN A 68 -2.64 1.14 30.10
C ASN A 68 -2.97 1.55 28.65
N LYS A 69 -3.86 2.55 28.48
CA LYS A 69 -4.14 3.10 27.16
C LYS A 69 -2.87 3.61 26.47
N ARG A 70 -2.02 4.34 27.18
CA ARG A 70 -0.77 4.88 26.61
C ARG A 70 0.27 3.80 26.32
N ASN A 71 0.39 2.79 27.17
CA ASN A 71 1.23 1.63 26.91
C ASN A 71 0.81 0.91 25.62
N MET A 72 -0.49 0.70 25.45
CA MET A 72 -1.03 0.08 24.23
C MET A 72 -0.75 0.92 22.98
N GLU A 73 -0.89 2.26 23.05
CA GLU A 73 -0.52 3.16 21.95
C GLU A 73 0.95 3.02 21.56
N LEU A 74 1.86 3.04 22.53
CA LEU A 74 3.30 2.90 22.30
C LEU A 74 3.68 1.52 21.76
N PHE A 75 3.03 0.48 22.24
CA PHE A 75 3.25 -0.88 21.75
C PHE A 75 2.84 -1.02 20.28
N ILE A 76 1.67 -0.51 19.91
CA ILE A 76 1.18 -0.55 18.52
C ILE A 76 2.06 0.34 17.61
N GLU A 77 2.45 1.55 18.07
CA GLU A 77 3.38 2.41 17.35
C GLU A 77 4.76 1.74 17.12
N ALA A 78 5.21 0.92 18.06
CA ALA A 78 6.48 0.19 17.94
C ALA A 78 6.39 -1.03 17.01
N THR A 79 5.20 -1.64 16.90
CA THR A 79 5.02 -2.90 16.17
C THR A 79 4.66 -2.71 14.70
N ASP A 80 3.96 -1.63 14.35
CA ASP A 80 3.51 -1.37 12.98
C ASP A 80 4.11 -0.06 12.42
N ASP A 81 5.05 -0.20 11.47
CA ASP A 81 5.73 0.93 10.82
C ASP A 81 4.76 1.87 10.09
N ARG A 82 3.60 1.39 9.62
CA ARG A 82 2.55 2.22 9.00
C ARG A 82 1.89 3.19 9.97
N MET A 83 1.97 2.90 11.26
CA MET A 83 1.35 3.69 12.33
C MET A 83 2.27 4.79 12.87
N LYS A 84 3.60 4.65 12.72
CA LYS A 84 4.61 5.59 13.26
C LYS A 84 4.45 7.02 12.77
N ASN A 85 3.92 7.23 11.57
CA ASN A 85 3.81 8.57 10.96
C ASN A 85 2.47 9.28 11.21
N LYS A 86 1.51 8.67 11.90
CA LYS A 86 0.22 9.31 12.19
C LYS A 86 0.33 10.23 13.41
N LYS A 87 0.31 11.55 13.19
CA LYS A 87 0.16 12.55 14.27
C LYS A 87 -1.25 12.51 14.85
N ASN A 88 -1.40 12.38 16.16
CA ASN A 88 -2.67 12.32 16.90
C ASN A 88 -3.52 11.06 16.64
N VAL A 89 -2.99 9.90 16.96
CA VAL A 89 -3.70 8.63 16.80
C VAL A 89 -4.45 8.28 18.09
N ASN A 90 -5.72 7.92 17.95
CA ASN A 90 -6.54 7.39 19.04
C ASN A 90 -6.36 5.86 19.08
N VAL A 91 -6.22 5.25 20.27
CA VAL A 91 -6.09 3.78 20.44
C VAL A 91 -7.20 3.03 19.72
N LYS A 92 -8.44 3.53 19.77
CA LYS A 92 -9.56 2.94 19.02
C LYS A 92 -9.29 2.84 17.52
N SER A 93 -8.73 3.90 16.92
CA SER A 93 -8.41 3.88 15.47
C SER A 93 -7.24 2.96 15.15
N LEU A 94 -6.28 2.78 16.06
CA LEU A 94 -5.17 1.85 15.90
C LEU A 94 -5.62 0.39 15.93
N ILE A 95 -6.40 0.03 16.95
CA ILE A 95 -6.98 -1.32 17.07
C ILE A 95 -7.88 -1.61 15.87
N PHE A 96 -8.70 -0.63 15.48
CA PHE A 96 -9.58 -0.72 14.33
C PHE A 96 -8.79 -0.95 13.03
N ASP A 97 -7.78 -0.11 12.76
CA ASP A 97 -6.93 -0.25 11.57
C ASP A 97 -6.23 -1.61 11.56
N LYS A 98 -5.64 -2.04 12.69
CA LYS A 98 -4.99 -3.35 12.78
C LYS A 98 -5.95 -4.51 12.54
N THR A 99 -7.14 -4.48 13.12
CA THR A 99 -8.14 -5.53 12.89
C THR A 99 -8.59 -5.60 11.43
N ILE A 100 -8.73 -4.42 10.75
CA ILE A 100 -9.01 -4.39 9.30
C ILE A 100 -7.88 -5.07 8.53
N TYR A 101 -6.64 -4.75 8.84
CA TYR A 101 -5.49 -5.31 8.11
C TYR A 101 -5.38 -6.81 8.30
N ASP A 102 -5.46 -7.30 9.55
CA ASP A 102 -5.31 -8.72 9.86
C ASP A 102 -6.49 -9.59 9.37
N LYS A 103 -7.72 -9.07 9.46
CA LYS A 103 -8.96 -9.78 9.09
C LYS A 103 -9.57 -9.33 7.77
N GLY A 104 -8.87 -8.48 7.04
CA GLY A 104 -9.31 -8.00 5.74
C GLY A 104 -9.42 -9.12 4.69
N PRO A 105 -10.05 -8.84 3.54
CA PRO A 105 -10.26 -9.83 2.49
C PRO A 105 -8.93 -10.38 1.97
N LYS A 106 -8.92 -11.66 1.62
CA LYS A 106 -7.83 -12.31 0.92
C LYS A 106 -7.85 -11.90 -0.56
N ILE A 107 -6.87 -11.10 -0.96
CA ILE A 107 -6.78 -10.56 -2.31
C ILE A 107 -5.61 -11.21 -3.04
N VAL A 108 -5.89 -11.80 -4.19
CA VAL A 108 -4.86 -12.25 -5.13
C VAL A 108 -4.77 -11.23 -6.26
N ALA A 109 -3.59 -10.68 -6.52
CA ALA A 109 -3.31 -9.79 -7.64
C ALA A 109 -2.37 -10.48 -8.62
N ILE A 110 -2.79 -10.59 -9.90
CA ILE A 110 -2.08 -11.33 -10.95
C ILE A 110 -1.65 -10.37 -12.05
N GLY A 111 -0.36 -10.38 -12.40
CA GLY A 111 0.15 -9.51 -13.45
C GLY A 111 1.66 -9.33 -13.38
N GLY A 112 2.11 -8.13 -13.75
CA GLY A 112 3.51 -7.71 -13.70
C GLY A 112 3.66 -6.22 -14.00
N GLY A 113 4.87 -5.72 -13.84
CA GLY A 113 5.23 -4.33 -14.12
C GLY A 113 4.59 -3.30 -13.20
N ALA A 114 4.74 -2.05 -13.58
CA ALA A 114 4.27 -0.90 -12.81
C ALA A 114 2.74 -0.91 -12.54
N GLY A 115 1.97 -1.59 -13.40
CA GLY A 115 0.52 -1.70 -13.24
C GLY A 115 0.15 -2.53 -12.01
N LEU A 116 0.70 -3.74 -11.90
CA LEU A 116 0.51 -4.61 -10.73
C LEU A 116 0.98 -3.90 -9.45
N ASN A 117 2.16 -3.28 -9.48
CA ASN A 117 2.73 -2.59 -8.34
C ASN A 117 1.81 -1.45 -7.84
N THR A 118 1.12 -0.78 -8.76
CA THR A 118 0.12 0.24 -8.41
C THR A 118 -1.08 -0.37 -7.66
N VAL A 119 -1.57 -1.54 -8.11
CA VAL A 119 -2.65 -2.27 -7.41
C VAL A 119 -2.19 -2.67 -6.00
N LEU A 120 -1.01 -3.27 -5.88
CA LEU A 120 -0.44 -3.70 -4.59
C LEU A 120 -0.30 -2.53 -3.61
N ALA A 121 0.27 -1.41 -4.07
CA ALA A 121 0.41 -0.19 -3.28
C ALA A 121 -0.94 0.38 -2.78
N GLY A 122 -1.99 0.21 -3.56
CA GLY A 122 -3.35 0.59 -3.17
C GLY A 122 -3.98 -0.37 -2.17
N MET A 123 -3.90 -1.68 -2.43
CA MET A 123 -4.57 -2.72 -1.64
C MET A 123 -3.99 -2.88 -0.23
N LYS A 124 -2.67 -2.73 -0.05
CA LYS A 124 -2.02 -2.79 1.28
C LYS A 124 -2.57 -1.82 2.31
N ARG A 125 -3.44 -0.89 1.91
CA ARG A 125 -4.14 0.03 2.82
C ARG A 125 -5.39 -0.55 3.44
N TYR A 126 -5.89 -1.66 2.91
CA TYR A 126 -7.17 -2.25 3.30
C TYR A 126 -7.05 -3.65 3.88
N THR A 127 -6.00 -4.37 3.56
CA THR A 127 -5.76 -5.73 4.05
C THR A 127 -4.27 -6.08 4.04
N ASP A 128 -3.87 -6.97 4.93
CA ASP A 128 -2.54 -7.60 4.93
C ASP A 128 -2.57 -8.94 4.18
N ASN A 129 -3.76 -9.45 3.87
CA ASN A 129 -3.97 -10.73 3.21
C ASN A 129 -3.86 -10.60 1.69
N ILE A 130 -2.72 -10.08 1.21
CA ILE A 130 -2.44 -9.89 -0.22
C ILE A 130 -1.47 -10.96 -0.70
N THR A 131 -1.78 -11.60 -1.81
CA THR A 131 -0.84 -12.44 -2.54
C THR A 131 -0.65 -11.89 -3.95
N ALA A 132 0.54 -11.38 -4.24
CA ALA A 132 0.93 -10.97 -5.58
C ALA A 132 1.46 -12.20 -6.33
N ILE A 133 0.82 -12.57 -7.44
CA ILE A 133 1.28 -13.60 -8.37
C ILE A 133 1.90 -12.89 -9.56
N VAL A 134 3.22 -12.98 -9.67
CA VAL A 134 3.99 -12.16 -10.60
C VAL A 134 4.53 -12.96 -11.78
N ALA A 135 4.57 -12.33 -12.94
CA ALA A 135 5.20 -12.88 -14.12
C ALA A 135 6.70 -13.07 -13.89
N VAL A 136 7.23 -14.20 -14.29
CA VAL A 136 8.65 -14.53 -14.25
C VAL A 136 9.14 -14.97 -15.62
N SER A 137 8.58 -14.40 -16.66
CA SER A 137 8.95 -14.71 -18.03
C SER A 137 10.00 -13.72 -18.50
N GLU A 138 11.17 -14.25 -18.70
CA GLU A 138 12.35 -13.61 -19.32
C GLU A 138 13.06 -12.50 -18.53
N TYR A 139 14.35 -12.47 -18.70
CA TYR A 139 15.26 -11.44 -18.21
C TYR A 139 15.01 -10.16 -18.99
N GLY A 140 15.04 -8.99 -18.33
CA GLY A 140 14.93 -7.69 -18.96
C GLY A 140 16.04 -7.42 -19.99
N LYS A 141 16.18 -6.19 -20.47
CA LYS A 141 17.07 -5.77 -21.57
C LYS A 141 18.55 -6.21 -21.53
N GLN A 142 19.01 -6.79 -20.43
CA GLN A 142 20.36 -7.39 -20.30
C GLN A 142 20.29 -8.80 -19.67
N PRO A 143 19.62 -9.75 -20.30
CA PRO A 143 19.44 -11.10 -19.75
C PRO A 143 20.77 -11.86 -19.58
N ASN A 144 21.75 -11.51 -20.35
CA ASN A 144 22.99 -12.29 -20.46
C ASN A 144 23.97 -12.04 -19.32
N LEU A 145 23.96 -10.87 -18.67
CA LEU A 145 24.95 -10.54 -17.65
C LEU A 145 24.67 -11.25 -16.33
N SER A 146 23.47 -11.13 -15.79
CA SER A 146 23.07 -11.81 -14.55
C SER A 146 23.13 -13.33 -14.71
N ARG A 147 22.70 -13.84 -15.87
CA ARG A 147 22.76 -15.27 -16.19
C ARG A 147 24.17 -15.77 -16.38
N ALA A 148 25.02 -15.04 -17.12
CA ALA A 148 26.39 -15.42 -17.39
C ALA A 148 27.29 -15.29 -16.15
N VAL A 149 27.09 -14.26 -15.34
CA VAL A 149 27.95 -13.98 -14.18
C VAL A 149 27.45 -14.70 -12.92
N LEU A 150 26.14 -14.79 -12.72
CA LEU A 150 25.54 -15.29 -11.48
C LEU A 150 24.84 -16.64 -11.64
N GLY A 151 24.66 -17.16 -12.86
CA GLY A 151 23.96 -18.43 -13.10
C GLY A 151 22.49 -18.42 -12.69
N THR A 152 21.85 -17.25 -12.63
CA THR A 152 20.45 -17.13 -12.25
C THR A 152 19.51 -17.71 -13.30
N THR A 153 18.48 -18.43 -12.87
CA THR A 153 17.53 -19.08 -13.77
C THR A 153 16.19 -18.35 -13.87
N LEU A 154 15.81 -17.56 -12.85
CA LEU A 154 14.59 -16.77 -12.87
C LEU A 154 14.90 -15.27 -12.92
N PRO A 155 14.12 -14.49 -13.69
CA PRO A 155 14.16 -13.03 -13.65
C PRO A 155 13.46 -12.55 -12.38
N PHE A 156 14.19 -11.87 -11.50
CA PHE A 156 13.65 -11.38 -10.23
C PHE A 156 13.11 -9.93 -10.29
N GLU A 157 13.14 -9.27 -11.45
CA GLU A 157 12.78 -7.84 -11.52
C GLU A 157 11.34 -7.58 -11.08
N GLU A 158 10.37 -8.35 -11.58
CA GLU A 158 8.96 -8.22 -11.20
C GLU A 158 8.73 -8.61 -9.73
N VAL A 159 9.45 -9.62 -9.23
CA VAL A 159 9.41 -10.03 -7.82
C VAL A 159 9.93 -8.90 -6.93
N LYS A 160 11.09 -8.34 -7.26
CA LYS A 160 11.72 -7.22 -6.55
C LYS A 160 10.78 -6.02 -6.47
N ASP A 161 10.20 -5.62 -7.60
CA ASP A 161 9.33 -4.45 -7.68
C ASP A 161 8.03 -4.66 -6.87
N SER A 162 7.49 -5.87 -6.87
CA SER A 162 6.33 -6.23 -6.06
C SER A 162 6.65 -6.25 -4.56
N ILE A 163 7.85 -6.69 -4.17
CA ILE A 163 8.36 -6.60 -2.79
C ILE A 163 8.44 -5.13 -2.36
N VAL A 164 8.98 -4.25 -3.21
CA VAL A 164 9.03 -2.80 -2.94
C VAL A 164 7.62 -2.22 -2.79
N ALA A 165 6.69 -2.58 -3.70
CA ALA A 165 5.31 -2.10 -3.66
C ALA A 165 4.57 -2.53 -2.38
N LEU A 166 4.84 -3.74 -1.87
CA LEU A 166 4.26 -4.28 -0.64
C LEU A 166 5.07 -3.94 0.62
N SER A 167 6.20 -3.26 0.53
CA SER A 167 6.94 -2.82 1.70
C SER A 167 6.07 -2.03 2.68
N ALA A 168 6.19 -2.33 3.97
CA ALA A 168 5.41 -1.68 5.05
C ALA A 168 5.69 -0.18 5.16
N LYS A 169 6.91 0.24 4.84
CA LYS A 169 7.28 1.65 4.72
C LYS A 169 7.18 2.10 3.27
N GLU A 170 6.58 3.26 3.04
CA GLU A 170 6.77 4.01 1.80
C GLU A 170 8.23 4.50 1.80
N SER A 171 9.18 3.61 1.59
CA SER A 171 10.59 3.98 1.62
C SER A 171 11.19 3.87 0.23
N ASN A 172 11.48 5.02 -0.36
CA ASN A 172 12.37 5.12 -1.51
C ASN A 172 13.78 4.50 -1.22
N GLU A 173 14.08 4.18 0.03
CA GLU A 173 15.37 3.60 0.43
C GLU A 173 15.50 2.14 0.01
N LEU A 174 14.47 1.31 0.25
CA LEU A 174 14.48 -0.09 -0.19
C LEU A 174 14.59 -0.19 -1.71
N GLU A 175 13.81 0.64 -2.41
CA GLU A 175 13.85 0.73 -3.87
C GLU A 175 15.25 1.16 -4.37
N LYS A 176 15.85 2.17 -3.76
CA LYS A 176 17.21 2.62 -4.11
C LYS A 176 18.24 1.54 -3.86
N ILE A 177 18.17 0.82 -2.73
CA ILE A 177 19.11 -0.26 -2.40
C ILE A 177 18.98 -1.39 -3.42
N LEU A 178 17.76 -1.88 -3.67
CA LEU A 178 17.55 -3.01 -4.58
C LEU A 178 17.87 -2.68 -6.04
N ASN A 179 17.70 -1.42 -6.46
CA ASN A 179 18.02 -0.95 -7.81
C ASN A 179 19.44 -0.39 -7.95
N HIS A 180 20.24 -0.39 -6.87
CA HIS A 180 21.61 0.10 -6.94
C HIS A 180 22.45 -0.77 -7.89
N GLU A 181 23.01 -0.15 -8.92
CA GLU A 181 23.94 -0.80 -9.83
C GLU A 181 25.34 -0.84 -9.20
N MET A 182 26.00 -2.00 -9.32
CA MET A 182 27.30 -2.21 -8.73
C MET A 182 28.37 -1.43 -9.50
N GLU A 183 29.18 -0.66 -8.79
CA GLU A 183 30.29 0.12 -9.37
C GLU A 183 31.55 -0.70 -9.57
N ASN A 184 31.67 -1.86 -8.88
CA ASN A 184 32.84 -2.76 -9.02
C ASN A 184 32.97 -3.24 -10.45
N PRO A 185 34.18 -3.14 -11.09
CA PRO A 185 34.39 -3.54 -12.48
C PRO A 185 33.94 -4.97 -12.82
N ASN A 186 34.10 -5.91 -11.89
CA ASN A 186 33.71 -7.32 -12.08
C ASN A 186 32.20 -7.57 -11.96
N LEU A 187 31.45 -6.62 -11.39
CA LEU A 187 30.01 -6.72 -11.16
C LEU A 187 29.24 -5.61 -11.88
N ARG A 188 29.93 -4.86 -12.74
CA ARG A 188 29.35 -3.69 -13.43
C ARG A 188 28.14 -4.08 -14.25
N GLY A 189 27.04 -3.34 -14.05
CA GLY A 189 25.77 -3.60 -14.73
C GLY A 189 24.86 -4.59 -14.02
N LEU A 190 25.32 -5.23 -12.90
CA LEU A 190 24.45 -6.00 -12.02
C LEU A 190 23.81 -5.07 -10.98
N LYS A 191 22.55 -5.28 -10.69
CA LYS A 191 21.86 -4.61 -9.58
C LYS A 191 22.12 -5.37 -8.28
N PHE A 192 22.06 -4.67 -7.14
CA PHE A 192 22.17 -5.34 -5.83
C PHE A 192 21.09 -6.43 -5.66
N SER A 193 19.90 -6.24 -6.21
CA SER A 193 18.85 -7.26 -6.21
C SER A 193 19.27 -8.56 -6.87
N ASP A 194 20.04 -8.52 -7.97
CA ASP A 194 20.48 -9.72 -8.67
C ASP A 194 21.42 -10.55 -7.79
N ILE A 195 22.36 -9.86 -7.13
CA ILE A 195 23.30 -10.48 -6.17
C ILE A 195 22.55 -11.04 -4.97
N TYR A 196 21.62 -10.26 -4.41
CA TYR A 196 20.83 -10.67 -3.26
C TYR A 196 20.03 -11.95 -3.53
N PHE A 197 19.23 -12.00 -4.61
CA PHE A 197 18.42 -13.18 -4.92
C PHE A 197 19.27 -14.39 -5.30
N THR A 198 20.43 -14.18 -5.93
CA THR A 198 21.38 -15.25 -6.19
C THR A 198 21.91 -15.85 -4.90
N ALA A 199 22.35 -15.01 -3.96
CA ALA A 199 22.79 -15.47 -2.64
C ALA A 199 21.67 -16.20 -1.86
N MET A 200 20.45 -15.68 -1.93
CA MET A 200 19.29 -16.35 -1.33
C MET A 200 19.05 -17.74 -1.94
N LYS A 201 19.17 -17.86 -3.26
CA LYS A 201 19.06 -19.16 -3.96
C LYS A 201 20.18 -20.12 -3.55
N GLU A 202 21.39 -19.65 -3.40
CA GLU A 202 22.52 -20.48 -2.92
C GLU A 202 22.27 -21.01 -1.50
N ILE A 203 21.67 -20.18 -0.61
CA ILE A 203 21.35 -20.55 0.77
C ILE A 203 20.19 -21.55 0.81
N TYR A 204 19.09 -21.27 0.15
CA TYR A 204 17.86 -22.05 0.25
C TYR A 204 17.69 -23.11 -0.83
N LYS A 205 18.57 -23.14 -1.83
CA LYS A 205 18.58 -24.12 -2.95
C LYS A 205 17.29 -24.14 -3.79
N ASN A 206 16.41 -23.16 -3.63
CA ASN A 206 15.13 -23.09 -4.30
C ASN A 206 14.67 -21.63 -4.45
N ASP A 207 14.31 -21.22 -5.65
CA ASP A 207 13.89 -19.84 -5.97
C ASP A 207 12.62 -19.43 -5.23
N THR A 208 11.62 -20.31 -5.18
CA THR A 208 10.35 -20.01 -4.49
C THR A 208 10.56 -19.78 -3.00
N THR A 209 11.35 -20.66 -2.35
CA THR A 209 11.70 -20.51 -0.92
C THR A 209 12.50 -19.23 -0.70
N SER A 210 13.41 -18.89 -1.60
CA SER A 210 14.19 -17.65 -1.53
C SER A 210 13.31 -16.42 -1.56
N ILE A 211 12.30 -16.40 -2.43
CA ILE A 211 11.31 -15.32 -2.51
C ILE A 211 10.46 -15.26 -1.23
N GLU A 212 9.96 -16.38 -0.74
CA GLU A 212 9.17 -16.44 0.50
C GLU A 212 9.95 -15.93 1.72
N LYS A 213 11.23 -16.31 1.84
CA LYS A 213 12.10 -15.80 2.92
C LYS A 213 12.38 -14.30 2.74
N SER A 214 12.53 -13.83 1.52
CA SER A 214 12.71 -12.40 1.22
C SER A 214 11.49 -11.58 1.65
N ASN A 215 10.27 -12.11 1.51
CA ASN A 215 9.06 -11.46 2.01
C ASN A 215 9.16 -11.15 3.52
N SER A 216 9.69 -12.09 4.32
CA SER A 216 9.91 -11.91 5.76
C SER A 216 11.07 -10.97 6.07
N ILE A 217 12.20 -11.07 5.34
CA ILE A 217 13.39 -10.24 5.54
C ILE A 217 13.08 -8.76 5.28
N PHE A 218 12.36 -8.47 4.20
CA PHE A 218 11.95 -7.10 3.85
C PHE A 218 10.70 -6.62 4.58
N ASN A 219 10.12 -7.46 5.43
CA ASN A 219 8.91 -7.15 6.21
C ASN A 219 7.80 -6.55 5.33
N ILE A 220 7.46 -7.26 4.26
CA ILE A 220 6.41 -6.82 3.35
C ILE A 220 5.01 -7.15 3.90
N ILE A 221 4.04 -6.45 3.37
CA ILE A 221 2.62 -6.66 3.66
C ILE A 221 2.07 -7.70 2.67
N GLY A 222 1.72 -8.89 3.17
CA GLY A 222 1.28 -9.99 2.31
C GLY A 222 2.45 -10.83 1.77
N ASN A 223 2.24 -11.44 0.61
CA ASN A 223 3.19 -12.38 0.00
C ASN A 223 3.39 -12.07 -1.49
N VAL A 224 4.60 -12.26 -1.97
CA VAL A 224 4.93 -12.28 -3.40
C VAL A 224 5.29 -13.71 -3.79
N LYS A 225 4.68 -14.20 -4.85
CA LYS A 225 4.93 -15.53 -5.41
C LYS A 225 5.16 -15.41 -6.92
N PRO A 226 6.16 -16.08 -7.48
CA PRO A 226 6.24 -16.21 -8.94
C PRO A 226 5.08 -17.07 -9.42
N VAL A 227 4.56 -16.82 -10.61
CA VAL A 227 3.49 -17.67 -11.17
C VAL A 227 3.97 -19.10 -11.41
N THR A 228 5.22 -19.26 -11.81
CA THR A 228 5.91 -20.54 -11.99
C THR A 228 7.34 -20.45 -11.47
N ALA A 229 7.91 -21.57 -11.06
CA ALA A 229 9.32 -21.70 -10.71
C ALA A 229 10.15 -22.27 -11.89
N GLU A 230 9.51 -22.57 -13.00
CA GLU A 230 10.16 -23.10 -14.19
C GLU A 230 10.64 -21.96 -15.10
N GLU A 231 11.70 -22.21 -15.83
CA GLU A 231 12.17 -21.29 -16.88
C GLU A 231 11.20 -21.35 -18.06
N VAL A 232 10.54 -20.22 -18.34
CA VAL A 232 9.56 -20.11 -19.41
C VAL A 232 9.89 -18.95 -20.33
N ARG A 233 9.61 -19.11 -21.63
CA ARG A 233 9.70 -18.06 -22.63
C ARG A 233 8.31 -17.73 -23.14
N ILE A 234 8.07 -16.46 -23.41
CA ILE A 234 6.87 -15.99 -24.09
C ILE A 234 7.15 -15.96 -25.58
N CYS A 235 6.35 -16.70 -26.34
CA CYS A 235 6.37 -16.67 -27.80
C CYS A 235 5.10 -16.02 -28.31
N ALA A 236 5.21 -15.18 -29.34
CA ALA A 236 4.10 -14.58 -30.05
C ALA A 236 4.03 -15.12 -31.48
N GLU A 237 2.87 -15.63 -31.88
CA GLU A 237 2.54 -15.90 -33.27
C GLU A 237 1.77 -14.70 -33.83
N LEU A 238 2.24 -14.17 -34.94
CA LEU A 238 1.65 -13.02 -35.61
C LEU A 238 0.61 -13.46 -36.64
N GLU A 239 -0.32 -12.57 -37.04
CA GLU A 239 -1.36 -12.87 -38.03
C GLU A 239 -0.80 -13.36 -39.37
N ASN A 240 0.42 -12.95 -39.72
CA ASN A 240 1.10 -13.40 -40.95
C ASN A 240 1.85 -14.74 -40.79
N GLY A 241 1.68 -15.44 -39.64
CA GLY A 241 2.31 -16.74 -39.34
C GLY A 241 3.74 -16.66 -38.85
N TYR A 242 4.33 -15.48 -38.72
CA TYR A 242 5.68 -15.33 -38.17
C TYR A 242 5.66 -15.56 -36.65
N VAL A 243 6.67 -16.25 -36.12
CA VAL A 243 6.79 -16.54 -34.70
C VAL A 243 7.95 -15.75 -34.11
N VAL A 244 7.67 -15.01 -33.04
CA VAL A 244 8.67 -14.27 -32.23
C VAL A 244 8.86 -15.02 -30.93
N GLU A 245 10.09 -15.46 -30.66
CA GLU A 245 10.41 -16.26 -29.45
C GLU A 245 11.00 -15.44 -28.29
N GLU A 246 11.23 -14.16 -28.50
CA GLU A 246 11.81 -13.25 -27.51
C GLU A 246 10.79 -12.15 -27.17
N LYS A 247 10.38 -12.09 -25.90
CA LYS A 247 9.41 -11.12 -25.37
C LYS A 247 9.72 -9.67 -25.76
N ASP A 248 11.00 -9.27 -25.58
CA ASP A 248 11.42 -7.88 -25.79
C ASP A 248 11.42 -7.47 -27.28
N LYS A 249 11.49 -8.45 -28.19
CA LYS A 249 11.44 -8.21 -29.63
C LYS A 249 10.02 -8.19 -30.21
N ILE A 250 9.03 -8.61 -29.45
CA ILE A 250 7.64 -8.66 -29.95
C ILE A 250 7.18 -7.31 -30.49
N PRO A 251 7.29 -6.18 -29.74
CA PRO A 251 6.79 -4.90 -30.24
C PRO A 251 7.54 -4.42 -31.50
N GLU A 252 8.84 -4.59 -31.54
CA GLU A 252 9.69 -4.19 -32.67
C GLU A 252 9.30 -4.96 -33.95
N ILE A 253 9.23 -6.30 -33.84
CA ILE A 253 8.91 -7.15 -34.99
C ILE A 253 7.48 -6.96 -35.48
N VAL A 254 6.53 -6.73 -34.59
CA VAL A 254 5.13 -6.43 -34.95
C VAL A 254 5.05 -5.14 -35.75
N ASN A 255 5.76 -4.09 -35.31
CA ASN A 255 5.81 -2.82 -36.01
C ASN A 255 6.53 -2.93 -37.36
N ASP A 256 7.69 -3.60 -37.41
CA ASP A 256 8.46 -3.78 -38.64
C ASP A 256 7.69 -4.57 -39.71
N LYS A 257 6.93 -5.57 -39.29
CA LYS A 257 6.15 -6.41 -40.19
C LYS A 257 4.74 -5.87 -40.48
N LEU A 258 4.37 -4.72 -39.90
CA LEU A 258 3.06 -4.10 -40.02
C LEU A 258 1.91 -5.12 -39.83
N THR A 259 1.97 -5.92 -38.79
CA THR A 259 1.04 -7.00 -38.48
C THR A 259 0.55 -6.90 -37.04
N LYS A 260 -0.27 -7.83 -36.61
CA LYS A 260 -0.76 -7.91 -35.22
C LYS A 260 -0.39 -9.24 -34.59
N ILE A 261 -0.43 -9.28 -33.26
CA ILE A 261 -0.31 -10.52 -32.50
C ILE A 261 -1.61 -11.32 -32.69
N ASN A 262 -1.47 -12.54 -33.22
CA ASN A 262 -2.57 -13.51 -33.31
C ASN A 262 -2.77 -14.20 -31.93
N ARG A 263 -1.67 -14.74 -31.40
CA ARG A 263 -1.68 -15.36 -30.05
C ARG A 263 -0.32 -15.34 -29.40
N VAL A 264 -0.32 -15.42 -28.06
CA VAL A 264 0.89 -15.69 -27.27
C VAL A 264 0.78 -17.04 -26.59
N TYR A 265 1.92 -17.67 -26.38
CA TYR A 265 2.01 -18.96 -25.69
C TYR A 265 3.34 -19.09 -24.97
N LEU A 266 3.40 -20.05 -24.02
CA LEU A 266 4.59 -20.31 -23.21
C LEU A 266 5.39 -21.48 -23.79
N LYS A 267 6.70 -21.40 -23.70
CA LYS A 267 7.64 -22.52 -23.94
C LYS A 267 8.41 -22.80 -22.64
N PRO A 268 8.25 -23.96 -22.01
CA PRO A 268 7.33 -25.06 -22.35
C PRO A 268 5.86 -24.71 -22.04
N SER A 269 4.94 -25.21 -22.85
CA SER A 269 3.50 -24.93 -22.72
C SER A 269 2.83 -25.59 -21.51
N ASN A 270 3.46 -26.61 -20.95
CA ASN A 270 2.97 -27.37 -19.80
C ASN A 270 3.64 -26.97 -18.47
N CYS A 271 4.23 -25.79 -18.40
CA CYS A 271 4.88 -25.29 -17.20
C CYS A 271 3.92 -25.31 -16.01
N LYS A 272 4.44 -25.74 -14.84
CA LYS A 272 3.65 -25.90 -13.62
C LYS A 272 3.63 -24.59 -12.83
N PRO A 273 2.52 -24.30 -12.13
CA PRO A 273 2.48 -23.16 -11.20
C PRO A 273 3.43 -23.37 -10.04
N ALA A 274 3.97 -22.30 -9.51
CA ALA A 274 4.79 -22.35 -8.29
C ALA A 274 3.95 -22.82 -7.08
N PRO A 275 4.59 -23.42 -6.07
CA PRO A 275 3.90 -23.89 -4.88
C PRO A 275 3.08 -22.78 -4.19
N GLY A 276 1.84 -23.10 -3.81
CA GLY A 276 0.93 -22.19 -3.13
C GLY A 276 0.22 -21.16 -4.03
N VAL A 277 0.43 -21.18 -5.36
CA VAL A 277 -0.26 -20.29 -6.31
C VAL A 277 -1.72 -20.69 -6.47
N LEU A 278 -1.99 -21.98 -6.74
CA LEU A 278 -3.37 -22.46 -6.93
C LEU A 278 -4.17 -22.40 -5.63
N GLU A 279 -3.54 -22.67 -4.50
CA GLU A 279 -4.13 -22.55 -3.16
C GLU A 279 -4.54 -21.09 -2.87
N ALA A 280 -3.65 -20.12 -3.14
CA ALA A 280 -3.95 -18.72 -2.97
C ALA A 280 -5.14 -18.27 -3.82
N ILE A 281 -5.22 -18.72 -5.09
CA ILE A 281 -6.36 -18.44 -5.99
C ILE A 281 -7.65 -19.03 -5.45
N LYS A 282 -7.60 -20.29 -4.97
CA LYS A 282 -8.77 -21.00 -4.42
C LYS A 282 -9.32 -20.35 -3.15
N GLU A 283 -8.43 -19.86 -2.28
CA GLU A 283 -8.78 -19.26 -1.00
C GLU A 283 -9.12 -17.75 -1.09
N ALA A 284 -8.92 -17.13 -2.23
CA ALA A 284 -9.13 -15.71 -2.42
C ALA A 284 -10.61 -15.30 -2.22
N ASP A 285 -10.80 -14.10 -1.68
CA ASP A 285 -12.10 -13.40 -1.70
C ASP A 285 -12.23 -12.54 -2.96
N SER A 286 -11.12 -12.07 -3.49
CA SER A 286 -11.06 -11.35 -4.75
C SER A 286 -9.79 -11.67 -5.52
N ILE A 287 -9.92 -11.79 -6.83
CA ILE A 287 -8.81 -11.94 -7.77
C ILE A 287 -8.79 -10.71 -8.66
N ILE A 288 -7.67 -9.97 -8.64
CA ILE A 288 -7.47 -8.79 -9.47
C ILE A 288 -6.48 -9.16 -10.57
N ILE A 289 -6.90 -9.02 -11.82
CA ILE A 289 -6.09 -9.31 -13.01
C ILE A 289 -5.65 -7.97 -13.61
N GLY A 290 -4.34 -7.79 -13.83
CA GLY A 290 -3.78 -6.54 -14.32
C GLY A 290 -3.86 -5.38 -13.31
N PRO A 291 -3.67 -4.11 -13.75
CA PRO A 291 -3.28 -3.73 -15.11
C PRO A 291 -1.82 -4.11 -15.40
N GLY A 292 -1.44 -4.08 -16.66
CA GLY A 292 -0.10 -4.38 -17.12
C GLY A 292 -0.10 -4.75 -18.60
N SER A 293 1.07 -4.95 -19.16
CA SER A 293 1.19 -5.35 -20.57
C SER A 293 0.38 -6.62 -20.84
N LEU A 294 -0.58 -6.51 -21.76
CA LEU A 294 -1.59 -7.55 -21.98
C LEU A 294 -0.95 -8.87 -22.38
N TYR A 295 -0.10 -8.84 -23.40
CA TYR A 295 0.50 -10.02 -24.02
C TYR A 295 1.78 -10.50 -23.33
N THR A 296 2.39 -9.67 -22.49
CA THR A 296 3.68 -10.02 -21.88
C THR A 296 3.62 -10.18 -20.37
N ASN A 297 2.61 -9.60 -19.68
CA ASN A 297 2.50 -9.67 -18.22
C ASN A 297 1.14 -10.18 -17.72
N VAL A 298 0.05 -10.01 -18.47
CA VAL A 298 -1.28 -10.46 -18.03
C VAL A 298 -1.58 -11.87 -18.55
N ILE A 299 -1.69 -12.02 -19.88
CA ILE A 299 -2.05 -13.31 -20.49
C ILE A 299 -1.05 -14.43 -20.14
N PRO A 300 0.28 -14.22 -20.17
CA PRO A 300 1.23 -15.28 -19.85
C PRO A 300 1.05 -15.88 -18.45
N ASN A 301 0.68 -15.08 -17.44
CA ASN A 301 0.38 -15.62 -16.12
C ASN A 301 -0.83 -16.56 -16.12
N LEU A 302 -1.83 -16.24 -16.92
CA LEU A 302 -3.06 -17.04 -17.05
C LEU A 302 -2.83 -18.33 -17.84
N LEU A 303 -1.81 -18.36 -18.70
CA LEU A 303 -1.44 -19.54 -19.52
C LEU A 303 -0.67 -20.59 -18.73
N VAL A 304 -0.13 -20.29 -17.55
CA VAL A 304 0.52 -21.30 -16.69
C VAL A 304 -0.52 -22.36 -16.31
N ASN A 305 -0.10 -23.64 -16.43
CA ASN A 305 -1.01 -24.78 -16.31
C ASN A 305 -1.84 -24.74 -15.01
N GLY A 306 -3.14 -24.83 -15.16
CA GLY A 306 -4.09 -24.85 -14.04
C GLY A 306 -4.48 -23.47 -13.51
N VAL A 307 -3.76 -22.39 -13.80
CA VAL A 307 -4.06 -21.04 -13.26
C VAL A 307 -5.42 -20.54 -13.75
N ALA A 308 -5.64 -20.48 -15.06
CA ALA A 308 -6.94 -20.05 -15.62
C ALA A 308 -8.10 -20.92 -15.11
N LYS A 309 -7.90 -22.25 -15.00
CA LYS A 309 -8.89 -23.18 -14.45
C LYS A 309 -9.20 -22.85 -12.99
N ALA A 310 -8.17 -22.66 -12.15
CA ALA A 310 -8.34 -22.31 -10.74
C ALA A 310 -9.10 -20.98 -10.55
N ILE A 311 -8.83 -19.98 -11.39
CA ILE A 311 -9.55 -18.71 -11.38
C ILE A 311 -11.03 -18.91 -11.72
N LYS A 312 -11.34 -19.67 -12.77
CA LYS A 312 -12.73 -19.98 -13.19
C LYS A 312 -13.52 -20.68 -12.09
N GLU A 313 -12.90 -21.67 -11.42
CA GLU A 313 -13.51 -22.47 -10.37
C GLU A 313 -13.57 -21.74 -9.01
N SER A 314 -12.78 -20.68 -8.83
CA SER A 314 -12.78 -19.88 -7.60
C SER A 314 -14.11 -19.15 -7.39
N LYS A 315 -14.56 -19.12 -6.13
CA LYS A 315 -15.73 -18.33 -5.68
C LYS A 315 -15.40 -16.83 -5.49
N ALA A 316 -14.12 -16.44 -5.67
CA ALA A 316 -13.70 -15.07 -5.58
C ALA A 316 -14.35 -14.21 -6.66
N ILE A 317 -14.60 -12.93 -6.37
CA ILE A 317 -14.94 -11.98 -7.43
C ILE A 317 -13.69 -11.71 -8.28
N LYS A 318 -13.86 -11.72 -9.59
CA LYS A 318 -12.79 -11.58 -10.57
C LYS A 318 -12.87 -10.20 -11.20
N ILE A 319 -11.86 -9.37 -10.92
CA ILE A 319 -11.80 -7.98 -11.34
C ILE A 319 -10.65 -7.82 -12.32
N TYR A 320 -10.95 -7.43 -13.55
CA TYR A 320 -9.93 -6.99 -14.50
C TYR A 320 -9.80 -5.47 -14.42
N VAL A 321 -8.57 -4.98 -14.31
CA VAL A 321 -8.27 -3.55 -14.39
C VAL A 321 -7.63 -3.28 -15.75
N ASN A 322 -8.37 -2.54 -16.59
CA ASN A 322 -7.94 -2.27 -17.95
C ASN A 322 -6.81 -1.24 -18.02
N ASN A 323 -5.95 -1.35 -19.02
CA ASN A 323 -4.92 -0.36 -19.30
C ASN A 323 -5.53 1.00 -19.65
N ILE A 324 -4.83 2.09 -19.33
CA ILE A 324 -5.24 3.46 -19.70
C ILE A 324 -4.72 3.81 -21.10
N MET A 325 -3.49 3.36 -21.40
CA MET A 325 -2.82 3.60 -22.68
C MET A 325 -2.64 2.29 -23.43
N THR A 326 -2.68 2.36 -24.75
CA THR A 326 -2.25 1.27 -25.63
C THR A 326 -0.73 1.09 -25.55
N GLU A 327 -0.25 -0.07 -25.96
CA GLU A 327 1.17 -0.38 -26.04
C GLU A 327 1.56 -0.62 -27.51
N PRO A 328 2.45 0.23 -28.07
CA PRO A 328 2.87 0.12 -29.47
C PRO A 328 3.44 -1.25 -29.81
N GLY A 329 3.00 -1.83 -30.92
CA GLY A 329 3.40 -3.16 -31.36
C GLY A 329 2.80 -4.31 -30.53
N GLN A 330 1.80 -4.02 -29.68
CA GLN A 330 1.08 -5.02 -28.92
C GLN A 330 -0.43 -4.79 -28.93
N THR A 331 -0.90 -3.63 -28.48
CA THR A 331 -2.33 -3.33 -28.33
C THR A 331 -2.70 -2.05 -29.10
N ASP A 332 -2.09 -1.84 -30.26
CA ASP A 332 -2.38 -0.70 -31.10
C ASP A 332 -3.87 -0.65 -31.46
N TYR A 333 -4.48 0.52 -31.24
CA TYR A 333 -5.90 0.78 -31.48
C TYR A 333 -6.88 -0.08 -30.68
N TYR A 334 -6.43 -0.75 -29.60
CA TYR A 334 -7.32 -1.58 -28.77
C TYR A 334 -8.29 -0.71 -27.97
N SER A 335 -9.54 -1.16 -27.98
CA SER A 335 -10.56 -0.70 -27.03
C SER A 335 -10.54 -1.53 -25.73
N VAL A 336 -11.34 -1.12 -24.76
CA VAL A 336 -11.60 -1.92 -23.54
C VAL A 336 -12.12 -3.31 -23.89
N GLU A 337 -12.97 -3.39 -24.89
CA GLU A 337 -13.54 -4.64 -25.41
C GLU A 337 -12.46 -5.57 -25.98
N ASP A 338 -11.52 -5.03 -26.77
CA ASP A 338 -10.47 -5.83 -27.41
C ASP A 338 -9.52 -6.43 -26.41
N HIS A 339 -9.18 -5.70 -25.33
CA HIS A 339 -8.38 -6.27 -24.23
C HIS A 339 -9.06 -7.49 -23.58
N ILE A 340 -10.36 -7.40 -23.36
CA ILE A 340 -11.14 -8.50 -22.77
C ILE A 340 -11.23 -9.68 -23.73
N LYS A 341 -11.48 -9.42 -25.01
CA LYS A 341 -11.52 -10.46 -26.06
C LYS A 341 -10.21 -11.21 -26.15
N ALA A 342 -9.09 -10.51 -26.16
CA ALA A 342 -7.77 -11.15 -26.16
C ALA A 342 -7.55 -12.08 -24.94
N ILE A 343 -8.02 -11.72 -23.76
CA ILE A 343 -7.96 -12.59 -22.57
C ILE A 343 -8.87 -13.82 -22.79
N ILE A 344 -10.07 -13.62 -23.28
CA ILE A 344 -11.03 -14.72 -23.52
C ILE A 344 -10.53 -15.69 -24.60
N GLU A 345 -9.97 -15.19 -25.67
CA GLU A 345 -9.42 -15.99 -26.78
C GLU A 345 -8.27 -16.89 -26.33
N HIS A 346 -7.39 -16.40 -25.45
CA HIS A 346 -6.25 -17.17 -24.97
C HIS A 346 -6.60 -18.10 -23.82
N CYS A 347 -7.51 -17.70 -22.92
CA CYS A 347 -7.72 -18.38 -21.65
C CYS A 347 -9.17 -18.87 -21.45
N GLY A 348 -10.08 -18.54 -22.36
CA GLY A 348 -11.50 -18.86 -22.32
C GLY A 348 -12.31 -17.98 -21.36
N GLU A 349 -13.63 -18.09 -21.43
CA GLU A 349 -14.57 -17.31 -20.61
C GLU A 349 -14.52 -17.64 -19.12
N GLY A 350 -15.11 -16.75 -18.29
CA GLY A 350 -15.30 -16.97 -16.84
C GLY A 350 -14.15 -16.49 -15.95
N LEU A 351 -13.18 -15.76 -16.52
CA LEU A 351 -12.06 -15.17 -15.80
C LEU A 351 -12.34 -13.76 -15.26
N ILE A 352 -13.40 -13.11 -15.73
CA ILE A 352 -13.69 -11.70 -15.44
C ILE A 352 -15.18 -11.55 -15.09
N ASP A 353 -15.49 -11.07 -13.90
CA ASP A 353 -16.84 -10.68 -13.47
C ASP A 353 -17.05 -9.17 -13.61
N TYR A 354 -15.98 -8.40 -13.33
CA TYR A 354 -15.98 -6.94 -13.37
C TYR A 354 -14.77 -6.42 -14.17
N CYS A 355 -14.99 -5.42 -14.99
CA CYS A 355 -13.91 -4.67 -15.65
C CYS A 355 -13.94 -3.22 -15.17
N ILE A 356 -12.86 -2.78 -14.51
CA ILE A 356 -12.66 -1.37 -14.13
C ILE A 356 -11.85 -0.72 -15.24
N TYR A 357 -12.37 0.37 -15.84
CA TYR A 357 -11.67 1.10 -16.88
C TYR A 357 -11.71 2.61 -16.65
N ASP A 358 -10.71 3.30 -17.21
CA ASP A 358 -10.54 4.73 -17.02
C ASP A 358 -11.54 5.56 -17.82
N THR A 359 -12.08 6.58 -17.17
CA THR A 359 -12.89 7.64 -17.78
C THR A 359 -12.39 9.02 -17.36
N GLY A 360 -11.12 9.11 -16.93
CA GLY A 360 -10.50 10.36 -16.52
C GLY A 360 -10.21 11.26 -17.73
N GLU A 361 -10.34 12.56 -17.52
CA GLU A 361 -9.83 13.54 -18.47
C GLU A 361 -8.31 13.64 -18.28
N VAL A 362 -7.57 13.14 -19.24
CA VAL A 362 -6.11 13.25 -19.30
C VAL A 362 -5.73 14.56 -19.97
N ILE A 363 -4.73 15.24 -19.43
CA ILE A 363 -4.24 16.52 -19.97
C ILE A 363 -3.66 16.28 -21.36
N PRO A 364 -4.09 17.03 -22.43
CA PRO A 364 -3.71 16.77 -23.81
C PRO A 364 -2.20 16.76 -24.09
N GLU A 365 -1.41 17.52 -23.33
CA GLU A 365 0.04 17.56 -23.45
C GLU A 365 0.69 16.21 -23.20
N TYR A 366 0.20 15.45 -22.20
CA TYR A 366 0.68 14.11 -21.90
C TYR A 366 0.26 13.12 -22.99
N ILE A 367 -0.97 13.20 -23.51
CA ILE A 367 -1.44 12.35 -24.62
C ILE A 367 -0.53 12.55 -25.83
N LYS A 368 -0.19 13.80 -26.18
CA LYS A 368 0.73 14.11 -27.28
C LYS A 368 2.12 13.51 -27.09
N MET A 369 2.61 13.39 -25.87
CA MET A 369 3.88 12.71 -25.60
C MET A 369 3.80 11.22 -25.95
N TYR A 370 2.74 10.55 -25.49
CA TYR A 370 2.53 9.14 -25.81
C TYR A 370 2.28 8.88 -27.30
N ASN A 371 1.55 9.76 -27.98
CA ASN A 371 1.30 9.62 -29.43
C ASN A 371 2.59 9.71 -30.26
N LYS A 372 3.61 10.44 -29.78
CA LYS A 372 4.95 10.47 -30.43
C LYS A 372 5.67 9.12 -30.33
N GLU A 373 5.35 8.35 -29.29
CA GLU A 373 5.89 7.00 -29.06
C GLU A 373 4.98 5.92 -29.68
N GLY A 374 3.89 6.30 -30.35
CA GLY A 374 2.93 5.39 -30.99
C GLY A 374 1.84 4.87 -30.05
N ALA A 375 1.83 5.29 -28.77
CA ALA A 375 0.79 4.90 -27.83
C ALA A 375 -0.38 5.90 -27.81
N ASP A 376 -1.60 5.43 -27.58
CA ASP A 376 -2.80 6.25 -27.49
C ASP A 376 -3.65 5.85 -26.27
N LEU A 377 -4.66 6.65 -25.94
CA LEU A 377 -5.64 6.27 -24.93
C LEU A 377 -6.43 5.05 -25.41
N VAL A 378 -6.65 4.10 -24.52
CA VAL A 378 -7.52 2.94 -24.81
C VAL A 378 -8.94 3.44 -25.07
N GLU A 379 -9.49 3.05 -26.22
CA GLU A 379 -10.85 3.44 -26.62
C GLU A 379 -11.88 2.83 -25.65
N GLN A 380 -12.83 3.65 -25.17
CA GLN A 380 -13.86 3.22 -24.23
C GLN A 380 -15.06 2.52 -24.94
N LYS A 381 -14.79 1.83 -26.04
CA LYS A 381 -15.82 1.12 -26.82
C LYS A 381 -16.14 -0.22 -26.14
N ILE A 382 -17.44 -0.47 -25.96
CA ILE A 382 -18.01 -1.69 -25.39
C ILE A 382 -19.31 -1.94 -26.15
N SER A 383 -19.26 -2.72 -27.21
CA SER A 383 -20.40 -2.95 -28.13
C SER A 383 -20.76 -4.45 -28.28
N ASP A 384 -19.83 -5.35 -27.94
CA ASP A 384 -20.00 -6.77 -28.20
C ASP A 384 -20.97 -7.42 -27.20
N THR A 385 -21.82 -8.27 -27.75
CA THR A 385 -22.79 -9.05 -26.98
C THR A 385 -22.17 -10.24 -26.26
N SER A 386 -21.00 -10.73 -26.71
CA SER A 386 -20.30 -11.88 -26.12
C SER A 386 -19.78 -11.62 -24.71
N ILE A 387 -19.47 -10.36 -24.41
CA ILE A 387 -18.97 -9.94 -23.10
C ILE A 387 -20.04 -9.37 -22.16
N LYS A 388 -21.34 -9.52 -22.50
CA LYS A 388 -22.46 -8.98 -21.72
C LYS A 388 -22.54 -9.46 -20.27
N LYS A 389 -21.92 -10.59 -19.93
CA LYS A 389 -21.88 -11.12 -18.55
C LYS A 389 -20.95 -10.31 -17.65
N ILE A 390 -20.02 -9.54 -18.24
CA ILE A 390 -19.04 -8.74 -17.51
C ILE A 390 -19.65 -7.40 -17.12
N LYS A 391 -19.52 -7.01 -15.87
CA LYS A 391 -19.99 -5.72 -15.35
C LYS A 391 -18.91 -4.66 -15.51
N PHE A 392 -19.17 -3.63 -16.29
CA PHE A 392 -18.24 -2.54 -16.57
C PHE A 392 -18.37 -1.40 -15.55
N ILE A 393 -17.25 -1.05 -14.90
CA ILE A 393 -17.17 -0.02 -13.87
C ILE A 393 -16.39 1.18 -14.42
N LYS A 394 -17.13 2.25 -14.76
CA LYS A 394 -16.55 3.54 -15.18
C LYS A 394 -15.96 4.26 -13.97
N LYS A 395 -14.68 4.58 -14.01
CA LYS A 395 -14.01 5.30 -12.93
C LYS A 395 -12.85 6.12 -13.46
N ASN A 396 -12.66 7.32 -12.91
CA ASN A 396 -11.42 8.06 -13.14
C ASN A 396 -10.33 7.39 -12.28
N ILE A 397 -9.49 6.58 -12.92
CA ILE A 397 -8.37 5.85 -12.30
C ILE A 397 -7.02 6.31 -12.84
N SER A 398 -6.98 7.30 -13.73
CA SER A 398 -5.75 7.88 -14.25
C SER A 398 -5.20 8.99 -13.35
N THR A 399 -3.87 9.09 -13.29
CA THR A 399 -3.13 10.15 -12.62
C THR A 399 -1.80 10.39 -13.34
N ILE A 400 -1.13 11.49 -13.03
CA ILE A 400 0.21 11.79 -13.53
C ILE A 400 1.22 11.58 -12.41
N ILE A 401 2.17 10.66 -12.62
CA ILE A 401 3.30 10.38 -11.73
C ILE A 401 4.57 10.49 -12.56
N ASP A 402 5.52 11.30 -12.13
CA ASP A 402 6.83 11.52 -12.79
C ASP A 402 6.70 11.80 -14.30
N GLY A 403 5.72 12.64 -14.67
CA GLY A 403 5.46 13.03 -16.05
C GLY A 403 4.81 11.94 -16.92
N LYS A 404 4.42 10.80 -16.36
CA LYS A 404 3.78 9.70 -17.08
C LYS A 404 2.34 9.50 -16.63
N ILE A 405 1.47 9.09 -17.56
CA ILE A 405 0.10 8.66 -17.27
C ILE A 405 0.19 7.30 -16.57
N ARG A 406 -0.35 7.22 -15.36
CA ARG A 406 -0.34 6.02 -14.53
C ARG A 406 -1.71 5.80 -13.90
N HIS A 407 -1.95 4.59 -13.45
CA HIS A 407 -3.11 4.28 -12.63
C HIS A 407 -2.96 4.90 -11.23
N ASP A 408 -4.06 5.43 -10.69
CA ASP A 408 -4.12 5.92 -9.31
C ASP A 408 -4.35 4.74 -8.35
N PRO A 409 -3.38 4.41 -7.49
CA PRO A 409 -3.48 3.27 -6.57
C PRO A 409 -4.67 3.38 -5.63
N TYR A 410 -5.04 4.60 -5.23
CA TYR A 410 -6.15 4.82 -4.31
C TYR A 410 -7.50 4.62 -4.99
N MET A 411 -7.64 5.07 -6.22
CA MET A 411 -8.90 4.97 -6.97
C MET A 411 -9.19 3.53 -7.39
N ILE A 412 -8.14 2.77 -7.78
CA ILE A 412 -8.29 1.32 -8.05
C ILE A 412 -8.70 0.60 -6.78
N ALA A 413 -7.95 0.79 -5.68
CA ALA A 413 -8.23 0.11 -4.42
C ALA A 413 -9.62 0.45 -3.88
N GLU A 414 -10.03 1.72 -3.91
CA GLU A 414 -11.39 2.14 -3.54
C GLU A 414 -12.45 1.39 -4.36
N SER A 415 -12.24 1.28 -5.68
CA SER A 415 -13.19 0.64 -6.58
C SER A 415 -13.28 -0.86 -6.32
N ALA A 416 -12.14 -1.55 -6.21
CA ALA A 416 -12.09 -2.99 -5.97
C ALA A 416 -12.65 -3.34 -4.58
N ILE A 417 -12.26 -2.65 -3.52
CA ILE A 417 -12.78 -2.88 -2.17
C ILE A 417 -14.30 -2.64 -2.12
N LYS A 418 -14.80 -1.64 -2.84
CA LYS A 418 -16.24 -1.40 -2.93
C LYS A 418 -16.97 -2.57 -3.61
N LEU A 419 -16.38 -3.15 -4.66
CA LEU A 419 -16.94 -4.35 -5.31
C LEU A 419 -16.93 -5.54 -4.35
N ILE A 420 -15.83 -5.77 -3.63
CA ILE A 420 -15.72 -6.82 -2.61
C ILE A 420 -16.80 -6.65 -1.53
N CYS A 421 -17.00 -5.45 -1.01
CA CYS A 421 -18.03 -5.15 -0.02
C CYS A 421 -19.45 -5.33 -0.56
N ASN A 422 -19.66 -5.19 -1.87
CA ASN A 422 -20.98 -5.36 -2.49
C ASN A 422 -21.29 -6.79 -2.91
N ASP A 423 -20.28 -7.67 -2.86
CA ASP A 423 -20.44 -9.06 -3.24
C ASP A 423 -21.35 -9.82 -2.27
N MET A 424 -21.96 -10.92 -2.78
CA MET A 424 -22.95 -11.70 -2.04
C MET A 424 -22.37 -12.46 -0.84
N LYS A 425 -21.05 -12.57 -0.70
CA LYS A 425 -20.39 -13.21 0.44
C LYS A 425 -20.72 -12.53 1.78
N TYR A 426 -21.04 -11.24 1.75
CA TYR A 426 -21.45 -10.44 2.90
C TYR A 426 -22.97 -10.23 2.90
N GLN A 427 -23.74 -11.31 2.83
CA GLN A 427 -25.21 -11.25 2.77
C GLN A 427 -25.80 -10.56 4.00
N ASP A 428 -25.15 -10.71 5.14
CA ASP A 428 -25.56 -10.05 6.40
C ASP A 428 -24.66 -8.84 6.70
N LYS A 429 -24.69 -7.87 5.77
CA LYS A 429 -23.79 -6.70 5.75
C LYS A 429 -23.86 -5.85 7.00
N GLU A 430 -24.99 -5.83 7.68
CA GLU A 430 -25.18 -5.01 8.88
C GLU A 430 -24.54 -5.62 10.12
N SER A 431 -24.37 -6.94 10.15
CA SER A 431 -23.79 -7.67 11.28
C SER A 431 -22.35 -8.12 11.08
N ASP A 432 -21.84 -8.16 9.82
CA ASP A 432 -20.46 -8.57 9.54
C ASP A 432 -19.45 -7.48 9.95
N PRO A 433 -18.60 -7.73 10.97
CA PRO A 433 -17.63 -6.74 11.45
C PRO A 433 -16.64 -6.32 10.36
N THR A 434 -16.24 -7.22 9.48
CA THR A 434 -15.26 -6.95 8.41
C THR A 434 -15.86 -5.99 7.39
N TYR A 435 -17.12 -6.22 6.97
CA TYR A 435 -17.84 -5.32 6.09
C TYR A 435 -17.99 -3.92 6.69
N ILE A 436 -18.44 -3.84 7.96
CA ILE A 436 -18.62 -2.56 8.65
C ILE A 436 -17.30 -1.79 8.71
N MET A 437 -16.21 -2.48 9.04
CA MET A 437 -14.88 -1.88 9.18
C MET A 437 -14.33 -1.42 7.84
N LEU A 438 -14.42 -2.23 6.78
CA LEU A 438 -13.99 -1.86 5.43
C LEU A 438 -14.78 -0.65 4.89
N ASN A 439 -16.11 -0.65 5.08
CA ASN A 439 -16.95 0.45 4.64
C ASN A 439 -16.63 1.74 5.41
N ALA A 440 -16.43 1.66 6.72
CA ALA A 440 -16.00 2.81 7.53
C ALA A 440 -14.64 3.36 7.06
N LYS A 441 -13.70 2.49 6.70
CA LYS A 441 -12.40 2.87 6.12
C LYS A 441 -12.56 3.59 4.78
N LEU A 442 -13.36 3.04 3.88
CA LEU A 442 -13.69 3.66 2.59
C LEU A 442 -14.29 5.06 2.76
N GLN A 443 -15.22 5.24 3.69
CA GLN A 443 -15.84 6.54 3.97
C GLN A 443 -14.82 7.54 4.53
N SER A 444 -13.95 7.10 5.43
CA SER A 444 -12.90 7.94 6.00
C SER A 444 -11.92 8.41 4.92
N ASP A 445 -11.48 7.52 4.03
CA ASP A 445 -10.56 7.84 2.94
C ASP A 445 -11.18 8.80 1.92
N LYS A 446 -12.45 8.64 1.59
CA LYS A 446 -13.20 9.60 0.76
C LYS A 446 -13.23 10.99 1.38
N ARG A 447 -13.49 11.08 2.68
CA ARG A 447 -13.49 12.35 3.41
C ARG A 447 -12.13 13.02 3.37
N ILE A 448 -11.05 12.27 3.62
CA ILE A 448 -9.68 12.78 3.56
C ILE A 448 -9.31 13.24 2.15
N SER A 449 -9.66 12.48 1.14
CA SER A 449 -9.44 12.82 -0.28
C SER A 449 -10.16 14.11 -0.66
N LYS A 450 -11.43 14.27 -0.26
CA LYS A 450 -12.21 15.49 -0.49
C LYS A 450 -11.55 16.71 0.17
N LEU A 451 -11.13 16.58 1.42
CA LEU A 451 -10.46 17.66 2.14
C LEU A 451 -9.12 18.06 1.50
N LYS A 452 -8.33 17.08 1.04
CA LYS A 452 -7.08 17.34 0.30
C LYS A 452 -7.35 18.06 -1.03
N LYS A 453 -8.39 17.66 -1.77
CA LYS A 453 -8.80 18.31 -3.03
C LYS A 453 -9.27 19.75 -2.81
N GLU A 454 -10.05 19.99 -1.76
CA GLU A 454 -10.50 21.34 -1.37
C GLU A 454 -9.31 22.21 -0.95
N LYS A 455 -8.36 21.66 -0.18
CA LYS A 455 -7.14 22.38 0.20
C LYS A 455 -6.32 22.76 -1.03
N ARG A 456 -6.07 21.83 -1.97
CA ARG A 456 -5.36 22.12 -3.23
C ARG A 456 -6.06 23.20 -4.06
N LYS A 457 -7.41 23.17 -4.13
CA LYS A 457 -8.18 24.23 -4.83
C LYS A 457 -8.03 25.60 -4.14
N ARG A 458 -7.99 25.64 -2.80
CA ARG A 458 -7.75 26.89 -2.04
C ARG A 458 -6.33 27.41 -2.26
N ASP A 459 -5.34 26.54 -2.23
CA ASP A 459 -3.94 26.89 -2.44
C ASP A 459 -3.74 27.46 -3.86
N LYS A 460 -4.26 26.80 -4.91
CA LYS A 460 -4.23 27.31 -6.29
C LYS A 460 -4.96 28.66 -6.47
N ARG A 461 -6.07 28.87 -5.74
CA ARG A 461 -6.78 30.17 -5.76
C ARG A 461 -5.99 31.26 -5.04
N ALA A 462 -5.26 30.92 -3.98
CA ALA A 462 -4.38 31.83 -3.26
C ALA A 462 -3.17 32.23 -4.13
N GLU A 463 -2.55 31.27 -4.81
CA GLU A 463 -1.46 31.52 -5.77
C GLU A 463 -1.90 32.43 -6.92
N LYS A 464 -3.07 32.19 -7.53
CA LYS A 464 -3.62 33.07 -8.57
C LYS A 464 -3.92 34.50 -8.08
N ARG A 465 -4.06 34.70 -6.76
CA ARG A 465 -4.25 36.03 -6.13
C ARG A 465 -2.95 36.62 -5.59
N GLY A 466 -1.79 36.07 -5.92
CA GLY A 466 -0.49 36.50 -5.44
C GLY A 466 -0.25 36.29 -3.94
N ILE A 467 -1.11 35.48 -3.28
CA ILE A 467 -1.01 35.19 -1.85
C ILE A 467 -0.29 33.84 -1.70
N ASN A 468 0.95 33.86 -1.20
CA ASN A 468 1.70 32.64 -0.95
C ASN A 468 1.02 31.84 0.19
N PRO A 469 0.48 30.62 -0.07
CA PRO A 469 -0.26 29.84 0.92
C PRO A 469 0.56 29.42 2.14
N ASN A 470 1.91 29.39 2.01
CA ASN A 470 2.82 29.07 3.11
C ASN A 470 3.06 30.24 4.10
N THR A 471 2.67 31.47 3.76
CA THR A 471 2.87 32.61 4.66
C THR A 471 1.88 32.64 5.83
N LYS A 472 0.69 32.04 5.72
CA LYS A 472 -0.28 31.98 6.85
C LYS A 472 0.22 31.13 8.02
N ASN A 473 1.04 30.11 7.79
CA ASN A 473 1.64 29.33 8.89
C ASN A 473 2.85 30.04 9.50
N LYS A 474 3.60 30.81 8.71
CA LYS A 474 4.71 31.65 9.25
C LYS A 474 4.20 32.85 10.04
N THR A 475 3.07 33.43 9.66
CA THR A 475 2.47 34.55 10.43
C THR A 475 1.83 34.08 11.74
N LYS A 476 1.21 32.89 11.80
CA LYS A 476 0.76 32.32 13.08
C LYS A 476 1.93 31.96 13.99
N SER A 477 3.02 31.42 13.45
CA SER A 477 4.24 31.15 14.24
C SER A 477 4.97 32.43 14.66
N LYS A 478 5.04 33.46 13.79
CA LYS A 478 5.60 34.78 14.15
C LYS A 478 4.76 35.55 15.16
N PHE A 479 3.42 35.37 15.13
CA PHE A 479 2.54 35.98 16.14
C PHE A 479 2.66 35.27 17.49
N SER A 480 2.81 33.94 17.49
CA SER A 480 3.07 33.15 18.68
C SER A 480 4.48 33.42 19.24
N MET A 481 5.49 33.57 18.38
CA MET A 481 6.83 33.99 18.79
C MET A 481 6.85 35.41 19.37
N LYS A 482 6.17 36.38 18.71
CA LYS A 482 6.05 37.76 19.27
C LYS A 482 5.35 37.78 20.63
N TYR A 483 4.42 36.87 20.89
CA TYR A 483 3.74 36.80 22.18
C TYR A 483 4.61 36.16 23.25
N SER A 484 5.38 35.12 22.93
CA SER A 484 6.36 34.52 23.83
C SER A 484 7.55 35.44 24.12
N ASP A 485 8.01 36.22 23.12
CA ASP A 485 9.08 37.18 23.29
C ASP A 485 8.62 38.39 24.10
N ARG A 486 7.35 38.82 23.96
CA ARG A 486 6.75 39.84 24.79
C ARG A 486 6.57 39.41 26.25
N ILE A 487 6.21 38.11 26.48
CA ILE A 487 6.14 37.57 27.84
C ILE A 487 7.54 37.42 28.45
N LYS A 488 8.56 37.07 27.65
CA LYS A 488 9.94 37.03 28.11
C LYS A 488 10.44 38.43 28.48
N SER A 489 10.20 39.44 27.64
CA SER A 489 10.62 40.83 27.94
C SER A 489 9.89 41.42 29.14
N ILE A 490 8.65 41.02 29.41
CA ILE A 490 7.91 41.43 30.63
C ILE A 490 8.51 40.74 31.86
N LYS A 491 8.85 39.45 31.80
CA LYS A 491 9.51 38.73 32.89
C LYS A 491 10.92 39.23 33.16
N GLU A 492 11.69 39.54 32.13
CA GLU A 492 13.03 40.13 32.27
C GLU A 492 13.00 41.60 32.82
N SER A 493 11.90 42.31 32.57
CA SER A 493 11.69 43.66 33.18
C SER A 493 11.19 43.59 34.63
N GLU A 494 10.57 42.49 35.05
CA GLU A 494 10.16 42.25 36.45
C GLU A 494 11.29 41.68 37.31
N GLU A 495 12.27 40.97 36.72
CA GLU A 495 13.42 40.41 37.45
C GLU A 495 14.57 41.38 37.64
N HIS A 496 14.61 42.58 36.98
CA HIS A 496 15.63 43.61 37.15
C HIS A 496 15.04 45.03 37.28
N PRO A 497 14.44 45.36 38.43
CA PRO A 497 14.25 46.75 38.76
C PRO A 497 15.58 47.33 39.35
N ARG A 498 16.15 48.36 38.69
CA ARG A 498 17.28 49.18 39.15
C ARG A 498 18.69 48.72 38.71
N ARG A 499 18.98 49.13 37.48
CA ARG A 499 20.39 49.50 37.11
C ARG A 499 20.43 50.51 35.95
N ASN A 500 19.84 51.68 36.12
CA ASN A 500 20.07 52.82 35.24
C ASN A 500 19.71 54.15 35.92
N GLU A 501 20.31 54.38 37.09
CA GLU A 501 20.44 55.74 37.65
C GLU A 501 21.85 55.88 38.20
N GLN A 502 22.82 56.04 37.30
CA GLN A 502 24.13 56.66 37.56
C GLN A 502 24.90 56.68 36.25
N ARG A 503 24.59 57.67 35.45
CA ARG A 503 25.51 58.40 34.53
C ARG A 503 24.76 59.59 33.92
N ARG A 504 24.72 60.62 34.72
CA ARG A 504 24.86 61.99 34.24
C ARG A 504 25.95 62.61 35.07
#